data_f90d4bc0e0ac5f498f651ea1baad440a
#
_entry.id   f90d4bc0e0ac5f498f651ea1baad440a
#
_cell.length_a   1.000
_cell.length_b   1.000
_cell.length_c   1.000
_cell.angle_alpha   90.00
_cell.angle_beta   90.00
_cell.angle_gamma   90.00
#
_symmetry.space_group_name_H-M   'P 1'
#
loop_
_entity.id
_entity.type
_entity.pdbx_description
1 polymer ?
#
loop_
_entity_poly.entity_id
_entity_poly.type
_entity_poly.pdbx_seq_one_letter_code
_entity_poly.pdbx_strand_id
1 'polypeptide(L)'
;MRAQRFTTTLVGHGRGRAFVAVPFDPDQVWSPKPRHHVTGTVNGTRVRAVLETHGGQRGFTLGPAWLGDCHALAVGDSITVEIAPEGPQREDLAEDVAAALDASPEAGAFFDSLAQFYRKAYLRWIDATKRRPEQRAQRIAEMIQLLDAEIKERPKS
;
A
#
# COMPACT_ATOMS: atom_id res chain seq x y z
N MET A 1 2.40 -9.03 7.12
CA MET A 1 3.36 -9.05 6.00
C MET A 1 4.65 -8.37 6.41
N ARG A 2 5.75 -8.96 6.06
CA ARG A 2 7.06 -8.53 6.57
C ARG A 2 7.68 -7.42 5.74
N ALA A 3 8.37 -6.49 6.41
CA ALA A 3 9.23 -5.52 5.73
C ALA A 3 10.35 -6.25 4.99
N GLN A 4 10.73 -5.72 3.85
CA GLN A 4 11.86 -6.20 3.05
C GLN A 4 12.98 -5.17 3.10
N ARG A 5 14.18 -5.64 3.42
CA ARG A 5 15.36 -4.79 3.46
C ARG A 5 16.35 -5.24 2.39
N PHE A 6 16.86 -4.30 1.63
CA PHE A 6 17.81 -4.59 0.55
C PHE A 6 18.70 -3.37 0.26
N THR A 7 19.78 -3.63 -0.45
CA THR A 7 20.69 -2.58 -0.94
C THR A 7 20.63 -2.57 -2.45
N THR A 8 20.56 -1.39 -3.04
CA THR A 8 20.53 -1.22 -4.49
C THR A 8 21.20 0.10 -4.86
N THR A 9 21.42 0.31 -6.17
CA THR A 9 22.00 1.54 -6.67
C THR A 9 20.90 2.48 -7.15
N LEU A 10 20.98 3.75 -6.74
CA LEU A 10 20.02 4.77 -7.18
C LEU A 10 20.26 5.11 -8.64
N VAL A 11 19.22 4.98 -9.47
CA VAL A 11 19.31 5.16 -10.93
C VAL A 11 18.57 6.43 -11.33
N GLY A 12 19.12 7.21 -12.25
CA GLY A 12 18.46 8.39 -12.78
C GLY A 12 17.20 8.03 -13.57
N HIS A 13 16.14 8.84 -13.42
CA HIS A 13 14.85 8.60 -14.07
C HIS A 13 14.20 9.92 -14.45
N GLY A 14 14.67 10.52 -15.55
CA GLY A 14 14.20 11.83 -15.98
C GLY A 14 14.71 12.98 -15.12
N ARG A 15 14.18 14.17 -15.32
CA ARG A 15 14.66 15.37 -14.64
C ARG A 15 14.31 15.36 -13.16
N GLY A 16 15.34 15.42 -12.33
CA GLY A 16 15.19 15.52 -10.89
C GLY A 16 14.54 14.32 -10.24
N ARG A 17 14.47 13.19 -10.94
CA ARG A 17 13.87 11.96 -10.43
C ARG A 17 14.89 10.83 -10.39
N ALA A 18 14.64 9.87 -9.51
CA ALA A 18 15.46 8.68 -9.43
C ALA A 18 14.58 7.45 -9.25
N PHE A 19 15.04 6.32 -9.72
CA PHE A 19 14.34 5.04 -9.63
C PHE A 19 15.07 4.11 -8.68
N VAL A 20 14.29 3.46 -7.80
CA VAL A 20 14.77 2.46 -6.87
C VAL A 20 14.23 1.11 -7.32
N ALA A 21 15.09 0.25 -7.87
CA ALA A 21 14.71 -1.09 -8.27
C ALA A 21 14.58 -1.99 -7.04
N VAL A 22 13.49 -2.76 -6.97
CA VAL A 22 13.32 -3.76 -5.90
C VAL A 22 13.74 -5.13 -6.44
N PRO A 23 14.54 -5.90 -5.67
CA PRO A 23 15.09 -7.17 -6.14
C PRO A 23 14.17 -8.37 -5.94
N PHE A 24 12.91 -8.15 -5.65
CA PHE A 24 11.96 -9.23 -5.38
C PHE A 24 10.64 -8.98 -6.11
N ASP A 25 9.86 -10.05 -6.27
CA ASP A 25 8.50 -9.95 -6.81
C ASP A 25 7.53 -9.72 -5.64
N PRO A 26 6.90 -8.53 -5.56
CA PRO A 26 5.99 -8.22 -4.46
C PRO A 26 4.78 -9.13 -4.41
N ASP A 27 4.34 -9.68 -5.54
CA ASP A 27 3.22 -10.63 -5.59
C ASP A 27 3.57 -11.94 -4.89
N GLN A 28 4.82 -12.35 -4.93
CA GLN A 28 5.29 -13.56 -4.25
C GLN A 28 5.61 -13.33 -2.78
N VAL A 29 6.26 -12.21 -2.49
CA VAL A 29 6.73 -11.93 -1.13
C VAL A 29 5.59 -11.49 -0.22
N TRP A 30 4.67 -10.69 -0.75
CA TRP A 30 3.59 -10.13 0.07
C TRP A 30 2.21 -10.72 -0.24
N SER A 31 1.85 -10.85 -1.43
CA SER A 31 0.66 -11.49 -2.01
C SER A 31 0.27 -10.74 -3.28
N PRO A 32 -0.38 -11.42 -4.24
CA PRO A 32 -0.79 -10.77 -5.48
C PRO A 32 -1.77 -9.64 -5.24
N LYS A 33 -1.48 -8.47 -5.83
CA LYS A 33 -2.33 -7.28 -5.78
C LYS A 33 -2.24 -6.54 -7.10
N PRO A 34 -3.34 -5.88 -7.52
CA PRO A 34 -3.29 -5.03 -8.70
C PRO A 34 -2.31 -3.86 -8.52
N ARG A 35 -2.12 -3.42 -7.28
CA ARG A 35 -1.28 -2.27 -6.97
C ARG A 35 -0.66 -2.45 -5.58
N HIS A 36 0.66 -2.31 -5.51
CA HIS A 36 1.40 -2.41 -4.25
C HIS A 36 1.77 -1.04 -3.72
N HIS A 37 1.07 -0.59 -2.70
CA HIS A 37 1.42 0.62 -1.96
C HIS A 37 2.41 0.24 -0.85
N VAL A 38 3.54 0.93 -0.79
CA VAL A 38 4.59 0.64 0.18
C VAL A 38 4.97 1.86 1.00
N THR A 39 5.47 1.61 2.18
CA THR A 39 6.02 2.64 3.07
C THR A 39 7.28 2.09 3.73
N GLY A 40 8.18 2.96 4.08
CA GLY A 40 9.43 2.57 4.73
C GLY A 40 10.47 3.67 4.72
N THR A 41 11.71 3.29 4.48
CA THR A 41 12.85 4.22 4.48
C THR A 41 13.82 3.93 3.36
N VAL A 42 14.46 4.99 2.88
CA VAL A 42 15.64 4.93 2.01
C VAL A 42 16.75 5.65 2.75
N ASN A 43 17.82 4.93 3.11
CA ASN A 43 18.91 5.44 3.97
C ASN A 43 18.38 6.15 5.22
N GLY A 44 17.32 5.60 5.83
CA GLY A 44 16.72 6.15 7.04
C GLY A 44 15.71 7.26 6.83
N THR A 45 15.57 7.81 5.63
CA THR A 45 14.57 8.85 5.33
C THR A 45 13.27 8.22 4.87
N ARG A 46 12.15 8.64 5.45
CA ARG A 46 10.83 8.05 5.19
C ARG A 46 10.41 8.21 3.74
N VAL A 47 9.79 7.15 3.23
CA VAL A 47 9.27 7.12 1.85
C VAL A 47 7.92 6.42 1.83
N ARG A 48 7.05 6.89 0.94
CA ARG A 48 5.81 6.22 0.54
C ARG A 48 5.76 6.18 -0.97
N ALA A 49 5.37 5.05 -1.50
CA ALA A 49 5.38 4.90 -2.96
C ALA A 49 4.41 3.81 -3.41
N VAL A 50 4.15 3.80 -4.72
CA VAL A 50 3.46 2.69 -5.39
C VAL A 50 4.49 2.01 -6.27
N LEU A 51 4.59 0.69 -6.17
CA LEU A 51 5.50 -0.05 -7.03
C LEU A 51 5.00 -0.03 -8.47
N GLU A 52 5.92 0.21 -9.39
CA GLU A 52 5.65 0.28 -10.81
C GLU A 52 6.71 -0.51 -11.56
N THR A 53 6.54 -0.68 -12.85
CA THR A 53 7.49 -1.42 -13.69
C THR A 53 8.08 -0.49 -14.73
N HIS A 54 9.41 -0.39 -14.74
CA HIS A 54 10.16 0.38 -15.75
C HIS A 54 11.23 -0.50 -16.34
N GLY A 55 11.23 -0.66 -17.66
CA GLY A 55 12.23 -1.46 -18.36
C GLY A 55 12.28 -2.91 -17.87
N GLY A 56 11.15 -3.49 -17.49
CA GLY A 56 11.08 -4.84 -16.96
C GLY A 56 11.44 -4.98 -15.49
N GLN A 57 11.79 -3.86 -14.81
CA GLN A 57 12.15 -3.86 -13.40
C GLN A 57 11.03 -3.29 -12.54
N ARG A 58 10.69 -4.00 -11.47
CA ARG A 58 9.80 -3.47 -10.43
C ARG A 58 10.55 -2.51 -9.53
N GLY A 59 9.89 -1.44 -9.13
CA GLY A 59 10.50 -0.47 -8.24
C GLY A 59 9.60 0.74 -8.03
N PHE A 60 10.19 1.81 -7.51
CA PHE A 60 9.46 3.04 -7.29
C PHE A 60 10.32 4.26 -7.61
N THR A 61 9.66 5.36 -7.92
CA THR A 61 10.31 6.61 -8.30
C THR A 61 10.36 7.57 -7.12
N LEU A 62 11.53 8.17 -6.91
CA LEU A 62 11.72 9.26 -5.95
C LEU A 62 11.63 10.59 -6.70
N GLY A 63 10.75 11.48 -6.24
CA GLY A 63 10.53 12.76 -6.88
C GLY A 63 11.53 13.84 -6.46
N PRO A 64 11.52 15.00 -7.15
CA PRO A 64 12.45 16.09 -6.83
C PRO A 64 12.33 16.62 -5.41
N ALA A 65 11.12 16.70 -4.86
CA ALA A 65 10.90 17.20 -3.50
C ALA A 65 11.56 16.28 -2.47
N TRP A 66 11.34 14.96 -2.61
CA TRP A 66 11.94 13.99 -1.71
C TRP A 66 13.47 14.00 -1.80
N LEU A 67 14.00 14.02 -3.03
CA LEU A 67 15.45 14.05 -3.27
C LEU A 67 16.08 15.36 -2.76
N GLY A 68 15.35 16.47 -2.85
CA GLY A 68 15.80 17.76 -2.32
C GLY A 68 15.95 17.75 -0.80
N ASP A 69 15.12 16.98 -0.09
CA ASP A 69 15.21 16.84 1.36
C ASP A 69 16.31 15.87 1.79
N CYS A 70 16.83 15.06 0.86
CA CYS A 70 17.88 14.07 1.12
C CYS A 70 19.20 14.53 0.51
N HIS A 71 19.84 15.51 1.12
CA HIS A 71 21.02 16.18 0.56
C HIS A 71 22.22 15.28 0.31
N ALA A 72 22.28 14.10 0.89
CA ALA A 72 23.42 13.20 0.76
C ALA A 72 23.25 12.16 -0.35
N LEU A 73 22.12 12.11 -1.03
CA LEU A 73 21.84 11.09 -2.05
C LEU A 73 22.06 11.63 -3.46
N ALA A 74 22.81 10.88 -4.26
CA ALA A 74 23.04 11.17 -5.66
C ALA A 74 22.83 9.91 -6.49
N VAL A 75 22.44 10.08 -7.75
CA VAL A 75 22.37 9.00 -8.73
C VAL A 75 23.72 8.28 -8.78
N GLY A 76 23.69 6.95 -8.73
CA GLY A 76 24.88 6.12 -8.65
C GLY A 76 25.25 5.69 -7.24
N ASP A 77 24.68 6.30 -6.23
CA ASP A 77 24.92 5.91 -4.83
C ASP A 77 24.29 4.57 -4.50
N SER A 78 24.98 3.81 -3.66
CA SER A 78 24.41 2.61 -3.04
C SER A 78 23.49 3.05 -1.90
N ILE A 79 22.27 2.54 -1.89
CA ILE A 79 21.27 2.89 -0.89
C ILE A 79 20.74 1.64 -0.19
N THR A 80 20.38 1.79 1.07
CA THR A 80 19.71 0.76 1.85
C THR A 80 18.23 1.10 1.95
N VAL A 81 17.40 0.18 1.52
CA VAL A 81 15.94 0.36 1.46
C VAL A 81 15.28 -0.64 2.39
N GLU A 82 14.32 -0.16 3.16
CA GLU A 82 13.43 -1.02 3.94
C GLU A 82 12.02 -0.59 3.65
N ILE A 83 11.22 -1.49 3.09
CA ILE A 83 9.82 -1.20 2.72
C ILE A 83 8.91 -2.34 3.14
N ALA A 84 7.65 -1.99 3.41
CA ALA A 84 6.58 -2.93 3.75
C ALA A 84 5.29 -2.47 3.10
N PRO A 85 4.31 -3.38 2.95
CA PRO A 85 2.99 -2.98 2.47
C PRO A 85 2.39 -1.91 3.38
N GLU A 86 1.84 -0.86 2.75
CA GLU A 86 1.28 0.28 3.45
C GLU A 86 -0.07 -0.04 4.07
N GLY A 87 -0.33 0.55 5.24
CA GLY A 87 -1.63 0.55 5.89
C GLY A 87 -2.04 -0.79 6.47
N PRO A 88 -3.29 -0.91 6.96
CA PRO A 88 -3.74 -2.17 7.53
C PRO A 88 -3.83 -3.26 6.46
N GLN A 89 -3.20 -4.39 6.75
CA GLN A 89 -3.26 -5.58 5.91
C GLN A 89 -4.33 -6.52 6.44
N ARG A 90 -4.70 -7.55 5.65
CA ARG A 90 -5.75 -8.51 6.06
C ARG A 90 -5.52 -9.08 7.44
N GLU A 91 -4.28 -9.38 7.76
CA GLU A 91 -3.87 -9.94 9.05
C GLU A 91 -4.04 -8.98 10.23
N ASP A 92 -4.13 -7.67 9.94
CA ASP A 92 -4.29 -6.63 10.96
C ASP A 92 -5.77 -6.31 11.22
N LEU A 93 -6.68 -6.88 10.45
CA LEU A 93 -8.10 -6.57 10.50
C LEU A 93 -8.81 -7.38 11.57
N ALA A 94 -9.92 -6.85 12.09
CA ALA A 94 -10.82 -7.61 12.94
C ALA A 94 -11.32 -8.84 12.17
N GLU A 95 -11.54 -9.92 12.90
CA GLU A 95 -11.87 -11.23 12.33
C GLU A 95 -13.08 -11.19 11.40
N ASP A 96 -14.14 -10.48 11.81
CA ASP A 96 -15.36 -10.36 11.03
C ASP A 96 -15.16 -9.60 9.71
N VAL A 97 -14.34 -8.56 9.74
CA VAL A 97 -14.00 -7.78 8.53
C VAL A 97 -13.14 -8.63 7.58
N ALA A 98 -12.11 -9.28 8.10
CA ALA A 98 -11.25 -10.14 7.31
C ALA A 98 -12.04 -11.28 6.66
N ALA A 99 -12.93 -11.92 7.41
CA ALA A 99 -13.76 -13.00 6.91
C ALA A 99 -14.69 -12.55 5.78
N ALA A 100 -15.27 -11.36 5.90
CA ALA A 100 -16.14 -10.80 4.86
C ALA A 100 -15.37 -10.54 3.56
N LEU A 101 -14.15 -9.99 3.66
CA LEU A 101 -13.31 -9.77 2.50
C LEU A 101 -12.86 -11.09 1.86
N ASP A 102 -12.53 -12.08 2.66
CA ASP A 102 -12.15 -13.40 2.17
C ASP A 102 -13.30 -14.10 1.44
N ALA A 103 -14.53 -13.87 1.90
CA ALA A 103 -15.72 -14.45 1.29
C ALA A 103 -16.10 -13.77 -0.04
N SER A 104 -15.54 -12.61 -0.34
CA SER A 104 -15.82 -11.83 -1.55
C SER A 104 -14.52 -11.48 -2.25
N PRO A 105 -13.96 -12.40 -3.07
CA PRO A 105 -12.63 -12.21 -3.65
C PRO A 105 -12.43 -10.90 -4.42
N GLU A 106 -13.44 -10.45 -5.16
CA GLU A 106 -13.35 -9.21 -5.93
C GLU A 106 -13.30 -7.99 -5.01
N ALA A 107 -14.17 -7.96 -3.99
CA ALA A 107 -14.16 -6.89 -2.99
C ALA A 107 -12.83 -6.88 -2.23
N GLY A 108 -12.33 -8.05 -1.86
CA GLY A 108 -11.06 -8.19 -1.17
C GLY A 108 -9.89 -7.70 -2.00
N ALA A 109 -9.85 -8.06 -3.29
CA ALA A 109 -8.80 -7.61 -4.20
C ALA A 109 -8.82 -6.09 -4.36
N PHE A 110 -10.00 -5.50 -4.47
CA PHE A 110 -10.12 -4.05 -4.56
C PHE A 110 -9.67 -3.36 -3.27
N PHE A 111 -10.05 -3.88 -2.11
CA PHE A 111 -9.59 -3.39 -0.81
C PHE A 111 -8.07 -3.41 -0.73
N ASP A 112 -7.45 -4.52 -1.12
CA ASP A 112 -6.00 -4.67 -1.08
C ASP A 112 -5.29 -3.69 -2.02
N SER A 113 -5.96 -3.22 -3.07
CA SER A 113 -5.41 -2.26 -4.02
C SER A 113 -5.51 -0.81 -3.57
N LEU A 114 -6.31 -0.53 -2.53
CA LEU A 114 -6.54 0.83 -2.07
C LEU A 114 -5.34 1.38 -1.29
N ALA A 115 -5.13 2.70 -1.40
CA ALA A 115 -4.21 3.40 -0.52
C ALA A 115 -4.74 3.34 0.92
N GLN A 116 -3.82 3.46 1.89
CA GLN A 116 -4.20 3.32 3.31
C GLN A 116 -5.28 4.31 3.75
N PHE A 117 -5.33 5.49 3.17
CA PHE A 117 -6.35 6.50 3.49
C PHE A 117 -7.77 5.93 3.34
N TYR A 118 -8.02 5.28 2.21
CA TYR A 118 -9.36 4.73 1.92
C TYR A 118 -9.65 3.48 2.74
N ARG A 119 -8.65 2.61 2.93
CA ARG A 119 -8.81 1.44 3.79
C ARG A 119 -9.14 1.83 5.22
N LYS A 120 -8.40 2.79 5.78
CA LYS A 120 -8.63 3.28 7.14
C LYS A 120 -9.98 3.97 7.27
N ALA A 121 -10.44 4.67 6.24
CA ALA A 121 -11.75 5.33 6.26
C ALA A 121 -12.88 4.32 6.40
N TYR A 122 -12.86 3.23 5.63
CA TYR A 122 -13.85 2.16 5.76
C TYR A 122 -13.80 1.53 7.15
N LEU A 123 -12.60 1.21 7.62
CA LEU A 123 -12.42 0.54 8.91
C LEU A 123 -12.89 1.40 10.09
N ARG A 124 -12.59 2.70 10.07
CA ARG A 124 -13.07 3.63 11.11
C ARG A 124 -14.59 3.71 11.14
N TRP A 125 -15.20 3.74 9.97
CA TRP A 125 -16.67 3.78 9.86
C TRP A 125 -17.31 2.52 10.44
N ILE A 126 -16.73 1.36 10.17
CA ILE A 126 -17.18 0.10 10.74
C ILE A 126 -16.96 0.09 12.26
N ASP A 127 -15.78 0.48 12.71
CA ASP A 127 -15.42 0.46 14.14
C ASP A 127 -16.23 1.43 14.99
N ALA A 128 -16.80 2.47 14.39
CA ALA A 128 -17.71 3.37 15.10
C ALA A 128 -18.95 2.65 15.65
N THR A 129 -19.26 1.47 15.11
CA THR A 129 -20.39 0.63 15.54
C THR A 129 -19.97 -0.63 16.29
N LYS A 130 -18.75 -0.68 16.80
CA LYS A 130 -18.21 -1.91 17.44
C LYS A 130 -19.04 -2.39 18.64
N ARG A 131 -19.79 -1.49 19.28
CA ARG A 131 -20.66 -1.82 20.40
C ARG A 131 -22.11 -2.13 19.98
N ARG A 132 -22.38 -2.12 18.67
CA ARG A 132 -23.70 -2.38 18.10
C ARG A 132 -23.58 -3.47 17.05
N PRO A 133 -23.60 -4.76 17.44
CA PRO A 133 -23.26 -5.86 16.53
C PRO A 133 -24.07 -5.89 15.24
N GLU A 134 -25.37 -5.59 15.30
CA GLU A 134 -26.23 -5.60 14.11
C GLU A 134 -25.83 -4.49 13.14
N GLN A 135 -25.57 -3.30 13.66
CA GLN A 135 -25.16 -2.16 12.85
C GLN A 135 -23.77 -2.39 12.25
N ARG A 136 -22.88 -2.99 13.04
CA ARG A 136 -21.53 -3.35 12.55
C ARG A 136 -21.64 -4.34 11.39
N ALA A 137 -22.47 -5.35 11.50
CA ALA A 137 -22.69 -6.33 10.43
C ALA A 137 -23.23 -5.68 9.17
N GLN A 138 -24.17 -4.74 9.31
CA GLN A 138 -24.73 -3.99 8.17
C GLN A 138 -23.65 -3.15 7.48
N ARG A 139 -22.79 -2.49 8.24
CA ARG A 139 -21.71 -1.68 7.66
C ARG A 139 -20.67 -2.53 6.96
N ILE A 140 -20.34 -3.69 7.50
CA ILE A 140 -19.43 -4.63 6.84
C ILE A 140 -20.04 -5.07 5.51
N ALA A 141 -21.33 -5.46 5.48
CA ALA A 141 -22.01 -5.86 4.26
C ALA A 141 -22.04 -4.72 3.23
N GLU A 142 -22.30 -3.48 3.67
CA GLU A 142 -22.32 -2.32 2.81
C GLU A 142 -20.92 -2.05 2.23
N MET A 143 -19.88 -2.18 3.04
CA MET A 143 -18.48 -2.05 2.56
C MET A 143 -18.23 -3.06 1.43
N ILE A 144 -18.63 -4.31 1.60
CA ILE A 144 -18.43 -5.33 0.56
C ILE A 144 -19.13 -4.95 -0.74
N GLN A 145 -20.38 -4.46 -0.65
CA GLN A 145 -21.12 -4.00 -1.83
C GLN A 145 -20.42 -2.85 -2.54
N LEU A 146 -19.92 -1.88 -1.79
CA LEU A 146 -19.21 -0.73 -2.35
C LEU A 146 -17.89 -1.17 -3.00
N LEU A 147 -17.15 -2.05 -2.35
CA LEU A 147 -15.89 -2.57 -2.89
C LEU A 147 -16.11 -3.41 -4.15
N ASP A 148 -17.17 -4.22 -4.19
CA ASP A 148 -17.52 -4.98 -5.39
C ASP A 148 -17.84 -4.05 -6.58
N ALA A 149 -18.38 -2.87 -6.28
CA ALA A 149 -18.65 -1.84 -7.29
C ALA A 149 -17.44 -0.95 -7.56
N GLU A 150 -16.27 -1.29 -7.00
CA GLU A 150 -15.01 -0.54 -7.13
C GLU A 150 -15.13 0.90 -6.64
N ILE A 151 -15.85 1.11 -5.54
CA ILE A 151 -16.01 2.42 -4.91
C ILE A 151 -15.03 2.53 -3.75
N LYS A 152 -14.05 3.41 -3.88
CA LYS A 152 -12.96 3.54 -2.91
C LYS A 152 -13.32 4.31 -1.65
N GLU A 153 -14.39 5.10 -1.68
CA GLU A 153 -14.88 5.76 -0.49
C GLU A 153 -16.41 5.85 -0.52
N ARG A 154 -16.99 5.84 0.68
CA ARG A 154 -18.45 5.88 0.81
C ARG A 154 -19.02 7.17 0.21
N PRO A 155 -20.16 7.09 -0.48
CA PRO A 155 -20.83 8.29 -0.95
C PRO A 155 -21.15 9.21 0.23
N LYS A 156 -20.97 10.49 0.03
CA LYS A 156 -21.36 11.49 1.04
C LYS A 156 -22.88 11.62 1.02
N SER A 157 -23.47 11.44 2.18
CA SER A 157 -24.92 11.59 2.36
C SER A 157 -25.29 13.04 2.61
#